data_6abc4306f6eb334dc6397ccc75d6bc14
#
_entry.id   6abc4306f6eb334dc6397ccc75d6bc14
#
_cell.length_a   1.000
_cell.length_b   1.000
_cell.length_c   1.000
_cell.angle_alpha   90.00
_cell.angle_beta   90.00
_cell.angle_gamma   90.00
#
_symmetry.space_group_name_H-M   'P 1'
#
loop_
_entity.id
_entity.type
_entity.pdbx_description
1 polymer ?
#
loop_
_entity_poly.entity_id
_entity_poly.type
_entity_poly.pdbx_seq_one_letter_code
_entity_poly.pdbx_strand_id
1 'polypeptide(L)'
;MVRTSHYPQPERFYELCDQFGIYVVDEANIESHGFGATKQGPFDTIQHVAYRPEWKAAHLERIKRMVERDKNHPSVVIWSMGNECGNGPVFFEAYDWIKKRDPARFVQFE
;
A
#
# COMPACT_ATOMS: atom_id res chain seq x y z
N MET A 1 6.92 7.79 14.66
CA MET A 1 6.51 7.22 13.36
C MET A 1 5.00 7.03 13.35
N VAL A 2 4.35 7.27 12.21
CA VAL A 2 2.90 7.11 12.03
C VAL A 2 2.64 6.30 10.75
N ARG A 3 1.59 5.48 10.75
CA ARG A 3 1.09 4.77 9.56
C ARG A 3 -0.21 5.42 9.13
N THR A 4 -0.35 5.69 7.84
CA THR A 4 -1.54 6.31 7.25
C THR A 4 -2.63 5.28 6.97
N SER A 5 -2.99 4.49 7.99
CA SER A 5 -3.98 3.42 7.85
C SER A 5 -5.39 4.00 7.60
N HIS A 6 -6.08 3.62 6.55
CA HIS A 6 -5.71 2.67 5.50
C HIS A 6 -5.80 3.36 4.13
N TYR A 7 -5.24 4.55 4.01
CA TYR A 7 -5.20 5.35 2.76
C TYR A 7 -4.24 6.53 2.89
N PRO A 8 -3.69 7.03 1.78
CA PRO A 8 -2.83 8.20 1.79
C PRO A 8 -3.58 9.44 2.32
N GLN A 9 -2.86 10.28 3.04
CA GLN A 9 -3.38 11.50 3.64
C GLN A 9 -3.28 12.69 2.67
N PRO A 10 -3.92 13.85 2.99
CA PRO A 10 -3.71 15.08 2.24
C PRO A 10 -2.22 15.49 2.22
N GLU A 11 -1.77 16.13 1.14
CA GLU A 11 -0.36 16.55 0.96
C GLU A 11 0.18 17.34 2.15
N ARG A 12 -0.65 18.21 2.74
CA ARG A 12 -0.27 19.01 3.92
C ARG A 12 0.18 18.17 5.12
N PHE A 13 -0.35 16.95 5.26
CA PHE A 13 0.09 16.03 6.32
C PHE A 13 1.57 15.65 6.14
N TYR A 14 1.98 15.31 4.93
CA TYR A 14 3.36 14.94 4.65
C TYR A 14 4.32 16.11 4.79
N GLU A 15 3.92 17.31 4.32
CA GLU A 15 4.70 18.53 4.54
C GLU A 15 4.96 18.79 6.03
N LEU A 16 3.95 18.60 6.88
CA LEU A 16 4.09 18.74 8.33
C LEU A 16 4.99 17.63 8.91
N CYS A 17 4.85 16.40 8.44
CA CYS A 17 5.74 15.31 8.86
C CYS A 17 7.19 15.59 8.47
N ASP A 18 7.44 16.13 7.28
CA ASP A 18 8.77 16.56 6.85
C ASP A 18 9.32 17.66 7.77
N GLN A 19 8.50 18.67 8.06
CA GLN A 19 8.86 19.81 8.90
C GLN A 19 9.19 19.41 10.33
N PHE A 20 8.40 18.48 10.91
CA PHE A 20 8.53 18.10 12.31
C PHE A 20 9.35 16.80 12.52
N GLY A 21 9.89 16.20 11.47
CA GLY A 21 10.72 15.00 11.57
C GLY A 21 9.93 13.75 11.98
N ILE A 22 8.68 13.64 11.54
CA ILE A 22 7.82 12.48 11.84
C ILE A 22 7.93 11.46 10.70
N TYR A 23 8.50 10.30 10.97
CA TYR A 23 8.56 9.22 10.00
C TYR A 23 7.18 8.66 9.69
N VAL A 24 6.94 8.38 8.41
CA VAL A 24 5.66 7.91 7.88
C VAL A 24 5.80 6.55 7.21
N VAL A 25 4.89 5.65 7.55
CA VAL A 25 4.54 4.49 6.73
C VAL A 25 3.34 4.91 5.88
N ASP A 26 3.55 5.14 4.60
CA ASP A 26 2.51 5.59 3.70
C ASP A 26 1.78 4.40 3.08
N GLU A 27 0.46 4.34 3.25
CA GLU A 27 -0.34 3.17 2.92
C GLU A 27 -1.29 3.43 1.77
N ALA A 28 -1.27 2.52 0.81
CA ALA A 28 -2.18 2.55 -0.32
C ALA A 28 -3.62 2.29 0.13
N ASN A 29 -4.58 2.95 -0.52
CA ASN A 29 -6.00 2.75 -0.26
C ASN A 29 -6.48 1.39 -0.80
N ILE A 30 -6.04 0.33 -0.12
CA ILE A 30 -6.42 -1.06 -0.39
C ILE A 30 -6.69 -1.74 0.95
N GLU A 31 -7.95 -2.02 1.19
CA GLU A 31 -8.46 -2.77 2.33
C GLU A 31 -9.56 -3.68 1.82
N SER A 32 -9.43 -4.98 2.00
CA SER A 32 -10.41 -5.94 1.50
C SER A 32 -10.71 -7.09 2.48
N HIS A 33 -10.57 -6.83 3.78
CA HIS A 33 -10.86 -7.77 4.86
C HIS A 33 -12.24 -8.43 4.71
N GLY A 34 -13.24 -7.70 4.22
CA GLY A 34 -14.59 -8.23 4.00
C GLY A 34 -14.68 -9.40 3.02
N PHE A 35 -13.65 -9.63 2.20
CA PHE A 35 -13.55 -10.81 1.32
C PHE A 35 -12.83 -11.99 2.00
N GLY A 36 -12.51 -11.90 3.27
CA GLY A 36 -11.79 -12.88 4.06
C GLY A 36 -10.30 -12.57 4.19
N ALA A 37 -9.76 -12.84 5.36
CA ALA A 37 -8.34 -12.81 5.65
C ALA A 37 -7.86 -14.21 5.99
N THR A 38 -6.67 -14.58 5.57
CA THR A 38 -6.11 -15.95 5.66
C THR A 38 -6.13 -16.56 7.07
N LYS A 39 -6.22 -15.73 8.11
CA LYS A 39 -6.21 -16.18 9.51
C LYS A 39 -7.54 -16.00 10.24
N GLN A 40 -8.56 -15.44 9.59
CA GLN A 40 -9.79 -14.98 10.27
C GLN A 40 -11.07 -15.66 9.77
N GLY A 41 -10.98 -16.65 8.90
CA GLY A 41 -12.14 -17.36 8.39
C GLY A 41 -11.93 -18.00 7.03
N PRO A 42 -13.01 -18.47 6.38
CA PRO A 42 -12.92 -19.06 5.05
C PRO A 42 -12.31 -18.06 4.06
N PHE A 43 -11.25 -18.48 3.40
CA PHE A 43 -10.55 -17.67 2.41
C PHE A 43 -10.79 -18.27 1.02
N ASP A 44 -11.54 -17.55 0.19
CA ASP A 44 -11.86 -17.97 -1.17
C ASP A 44 -11.05 -17.16 -2.20
N THR A 45 -9.99 -17.77 -2.73
CA THR A 45 -9.15 -17.13 -3.76
C THR A 45 -9.89 -16.90 -5.08
N ILE A 46 -11.02 -17.57 -5.32
CA ILE A 46 -11.81 -17.39 -6.55
C ILE A 46 -12.56 -16.06 -6.50
N GLN A 47 -13.07 -15.70 -5.34
CA GLN A 47 -13.88 -14.48 -5.17
C GLN A 47 -13.09 -13.29 -4.65
N HIS A 48 -11.96 -13.53 -3.98
CA HIS A 48 -11.18 -12.45 -3.38
C HIS A 48 -10.54 -11.55 -4.43
N VAL A 49 -10.79 -10.26 -4.33
CA VAL A 49 -10.40 -9.23 -5.33
C VAL A 49 -8.90 -9.20 -5.65
N ALA A 50 -8.03 -9.54 -4.69
CA ALA A 50 -6.57 -9.58 -4.89
C ALA A 50 -6.10 -10.67 -5.87
N TYR A 51 -6.94 -11.69 -6.11
CA TYR A 51 -6.62 -12.81 -7.00
C TYR A 51 -7.32 -12.70 -8.35
N ARG A 52 -8.21 -11.75 -8.51
CA ARG A 52 -9.03 -11.61 -9.72
C ARG A 52 -8.36 -10.66 -10.72
N PRO A 53 -8.13 -11.12 -11.97
CA PRO A 53 -7.45 -10.31 -12.99
C PRO A 53 -8.12 -8.97 -13.28
N GLU A 54 -9.44 -8.90 -13.23
CA GLU A 54 -10.20 -7.68 -13.49
C GLU A 54 -9.98 -6.58 -12.45
N TRP A 55 -9.51 -6.93 -11.24
CA TRP A 55 -9.18 -5.97 -10.18
C TRP A 55 -7.71 -5.56 -10.15
N LYS A 56 -6.87 -6.21 -10.98
CA LYS A 56 -5.42 -5.96 -11.00
C LYS A 56 -5.08 -4.48 -11.25
N ALA A 57 -5.68 -3.89 -12.28
CA ALA A 57 -5.42 -2.49 -12.62
C ALA A 57 -5.77 -1.56 -11.46
N ALA A 58 -6.90 -1.79 -10.79
CA ALA A 58 -7.35 -0.97 -9.67
C ALA A 58 -6.38 -1.02 -8.47
N HIS A 59 -5.77 -2.18 -8.18
CA HIS A 59 -4.75 -2.32 -7.14
C HIS A 59 -3.48 -1.58 -7.52
N LEU A 60 -2.94 -1.87 -8.71
CA LEU A 60 -1.68 -1.27 -9.17
C LEU A 60 -1.77 0.25 -9.26
N GLU A 61 -2.88 0.80 -9.75
CA GLU A 61 -3.08 2.24 -9.87
C GLU A 61 -3.05 2.94 -8.50
N ARG A 62 -3.68 2.37 -7.48
CA ARG A 62 -3.67 2.93 -6.13
C ARG A 62 -2.25 3.01 -5.58
N ILE A 63 -1.51 1.92 -5.68
CA ILE A 63 -0.12 1.83 -5.19
C ILE A 63 0.77 2.80 -5.97
N LYS A 64 0.70 2.79 -7.29
CA LYS A 64 1.53 3.65 -8.15
C LYS A 64 1.27 5.13 -7.91
N ARG A 65 0.00 5.53 -7.80
CA ARG A 65 -0.37 6.93 -7.53
C ARG A 65 0.15 7.41 -6.19
N MET A 66 0.04 6.60 -5.15
CA MET A 66 0.62 6.91 -3.83
C MET A 66 2.11 7.17 -3.95
N VAL A 67 2.86 6.21 -4.49
CA VAL A 67 4.32 6.33 -4.61
C VAL A 67 4.72 7.53 -5.46
N GLU A 68 4.09 7.74 -6.63
CA GLU A 68 4.43 8.86 -7.51
C GLU A 68 4.11 10.23 -6.89
N ARG A 69 3.03 10.32 -6.12
CA ARG A 69 2.67 11.56 -5.42
C ARG A 69 3.65 11.88 -4.28
N ASP A 70 3.96 10.87 -3.45
CA ASP A 70 4.56 11.09 -2.14
C ASP A 70 6.07 10.78 -2.07
N LYS A 71 6.68 10.27 -3.15
CA LYS A 71 8.10 9.87 -3.20
C LYS A 71 9.11 10.98 -2.84
N ASN A 72 8.72 12.24 -2.97
CA ASN A 72 9.59 13.37 -2.69
C ASN A 72 9.53 13.84 -1.22
N HIS A 73 8.69 13.20 -0.38
CA HIS A 73 8.63 13.49 1.04
C HIS A 73 9.68 12.66 1.80
N PRO A 74 10.70 13.29 2.41
CA PRO A 74 11.72 12.57 3.18
C PRO A 74 11.16 11.90 4.44
N SER A 75 10.04 12.35 4.95
CA SER A 75 9.33 11.71 6.07
C SER A 75 8.82 10.32 5.75
N VAL A 76 8.46 10.04 4.48
CA VAL A 76 8.02 8.73 4.04
C VAL A 76 9.22 7.79 3.99
N VAL A 77 9.23 6.77 4.84
CA VAL A 77 10.34 5.82 4.95
C VAL A 77 9.96 4.39 4.57
N ILE A 78 8.67 4.08 4.58
CA ILE A 78 8.11 2.77 4.23
C ILE A 78 6.89 2.96 3.34
N TRP A 79 6.80 2.18 2.27
CA TRP A 79 5.60 2.02 1.46
C TRP A 79 4.80 0.82 1.95
N SER A 80 3.53 1.02 2.27
CA SER A 80 2.60 -0.06 2.61
C SER A 80 1.64 -0.31 1.45
N MET A 81 1.58 -1.55 0.98
CA MET A 81 0.79 -1.90 -0.21
C MET A 81 -0.69 -2.10 0.09
N GLY A 82 -1.08 -2.06 1.36
CA GLY A 82 -2.46 -2.23 1.79
C GLY A 82 -2.57 -2.95 3.12
N ASN A 83 -3.80 -3.21 3.54
CA ASN A 83 -4.11 -3.85 4.81
C ASN A 83 -5.12 -4.98 4.62
N GLU A 84 -4.85 -6.14 5.24
CA GLU A 84 -5.76 -7.30 5.32
C GLU A 84 -6.44 -7.65 3.99
N CYS A 85 -5.68 -7.63 2.90
CA CYS A 85 -6.22 -7.77 1.55
C CYS A 85 -5.72 -9.02 0.81
N GLY A 86 -5.38 -10.07 1.56
CA GLY A 86 -4.90 -11.33 1.00
C GLY A 86 -3.51 -11.19 0.37
N ASN A 87 -2.98 -12.27 -0.18
CA ASN A 87 -1.66 -12.30 -0.78
C ASN A 87 -1.74 -12.68 -2.28
N GLY A 88 -2.53 -11.93 -3.02
CA GLY A 88 -2.74 -12.18 -4.45
C GLY A 88 -1.53 -11.81 -5.32
N PRO A 89 -1.46 -12.34 -6.54
CA PRO A 89 -0.34 -12.11 -7.47
C PRO A 89 -0.05 -10.62 -7.73
N VAL A 90 -1.06 -9.77 -7.64
CA VAL A 90 -0.94 -8.33 -7.86
C VAL A 90 0.04 -7.66 -6.91
N PHE A 91 0.16 -8.13 -5.66
CA PHE A 91 1.06 -7.54 -4.68
C PHE A 91 2.53 -7.86 -4.95
N PHE A 92 2.84 -9.02 -5.54
CA PHE A 92 4.20 -9.32 -6.00
C PHE A 92 4.62 -8.39 -7.14
N GLU A 93 3.73 -8.18 -8.11
CA GLU A 93 3.99 -7.23 -9.20
C GLU A 93 4.12 -5.78 -8.68
N ALA A 94 3.28 -5.39 -7.74
CA ALA A 94 3.37 -4.07 -7.10
C ALA A 94 4.69 -3.90 -6.35
N TYR A 95 5.10 -4.90 -5.58
CA TYR A 95 6.39 -4.90 -4.88
C TYR A 95 7.56 -4.70 -5.85
N ASP A 96 7.62 -5.48 -6.91
CA ASP A 96 8.68 -5.39 -7.91
C ASP A 96 8.70 -4.00 -8.56
N TRP A 97 7.52 -3.45 -8.87
CA TRP A 97 7.41 -2.11 -9.41
C TRP A 97 7.92 -1.04 -8.42
N ILE A 98 7.51 -1.11 -7.15
CA ILE A 98 7.97 -0.16 -6.12
C ILE A 98 9.49 -0.25 -5.99
N LYS A 99 10.05 -1.45 -5.84
CA LYS A 99 11.50 -1.64 -5.67
C LYS A 99 12.32 -1.17 -6.87
N LYS A 100 11.75 -1.24 -8.07
CA LYS A 100 12.37 -0.67 -9.27
C LYS A 100 12.27 0.85 -9.31
N ARG A 101 11.16 1.42 -8.86
CA ARG A 101 10.89 2.86 -8.88
C ARG A 101 11.57 3.61 -7.74
N ASP A 102 11.61 3.01 -6.57
CA ASP A 102 12.20 3.54 -5.33
C ASP A 102 12.93 2.43 -4.58
N PRO A 103 14.17 2.14 -4.93
CA PRO A 103 14.93 1.05 -4.34
C PRO A 103 15.35 1.31 -2.88
N ALA A 104 15.33 2.57 -2.44
CA ALA A 104 15.87 2.97 -1.14
C ALA A 104 14.91 2.69 0.01
N ARG A 105 13.61 2.85 -0.21
CA ARG A 105 12.61 2.68 0.85
C ARG A 105 12.22 1.24 1.06
N PHE A 106 11.83 0.92 2.29
CA PHE A 106 11.25 -0.37 2.62
C PHE A 106 9.83 -0.49 2.06
N VAL A 107 9.41 -1.72 1.82
CA VAL A 107 8.04 -2.04 1.42
C VAL A 107 7.48 -3.03 2.41
N GLN A 108 6.32 -2.76 2.95
CA GLN A 108 5.57 -3.68 3.80
C GLN A 108 4.23 -4.05 3.16
N PHE A 109 3.70 -5.16 3.62
CA PHE A 109 2.38 -5.66 3.26
C PHE A 109 1.82 -6.48 4.42
N GLU A 110 0.56 -6.26 4.77
CA GLU A 110 -0.13 -6.91 5.88
C GLU A 110 -1.50 -7.47 5.45
#